data_d3d7ef3e339053cca17cadca2f9bc074
#
_entry.id   d3d7ef3e339053cca17cadca2f9bc074
#
_cell.length_a   1.000
_cell.length_b   1.000
_cell.length_c   1.000
_cell.angle_alpha   90.00
_cell.angle_beta   90.00
_cell.angle_gamma   90.00
#
_symmetry.space_group_name_H-M   'P 1'
#
loop_
_entity.id
_entity.type
_entity.pdbx_description
1 polymer ?
#
loop_
_entity_poly.entity_id
_entity_poly.type
_entity_poly.pdbx_seq_one_letter_code
_entity_poly.pdbx_strand_id
1 'polypeptide(L)'
;MLPHRILLLTDLLPPQFAPRITALLQRLPQQEWQVDVVSEEIRGDHQGSHGSVERTSSLPANHLERVPLVPKRGRSLYALADALWQVKSRRLVRHLRQHYDLTQYELIVGMSYRTFPLPAVARLARQTGLPAVMDCRDIVEEYTPEGFLPAPLPRWLPLRRKLYSWLRTRFIKARTKALRQASAIVTVSEWHRNQLQDLHPEQRVLCIPNGYDEGLFVAQPERSPQLPLRIVYTGRLLSLEMRDPTLLLKALQEEALDKWVQRGAVEVHWYCDNASQQLLEQLLEAFIPGVRAAQHFHAMVPYAEVPKVLAQADMLLLLGRREQPEGPHGMVTTKLFEAMAMRRPILMVESDESVVAQILRAHGGALAATDVAQVVAFVARHLERLERGEALPRETFTDYYQQYTREAMAEAFVQLFRTLV
;
A
#
# COMPACT_ATOMS: atom_id res chain seq x y z
N MET A 1 -26.67 12.25 -23.18
CA MET A 1 -26.04 13.30 -22.33
C MET A 1 -24.59 13.41 -22.76
N LEU A 2 -23.97 14.58 -22.66
CA LEU A 2 -22.52 14.69 -22.83
C LEU A 2 -21.85 13.99 -21.64
N PRO A 3 -20.72 13.27 -21.84
CA PRO A 3 -20.04 12.60 -20.74
C PRO A 3 -19.47 13.63 -19.74
N HIS A 4 -19.56 13.33 -18.47
CA HIS A 4 -18.94 14.14 -17.41
C HIS A 4 -17.41 14.16 -17.54
N ARG A 5 -16.76 15.30 -17.33
CA ARG A 5 -15.31 15.43 -17.49
C ARG A 5 -14.59 15.70 -16.16
N ILE A 6 -13.58 14.88 -15.90
CA ILE A 6 -12.74 14.95 -14.69
C ILE A 6 -11.31 15.34 -15.08
N LEU A 7 -10.72 16.27 -14.31
CA LEU A 7 -9.29 16.50 -14.30
C LEU A 7 -8.66 15.77 -13.10
N LEU A 8 -7.92 14.70 -13.36
CA LEU A 8 -7.25 13.89 -12.35
C LEU A 8 -5.77 14.24 -12.26
N LEU A 9 -5.33 14.71 -11.12
CA LEU A 9 -3.94 15.04 -10.81
C LEU A 9 -3.35 14.01 -9.85
N THR A 10 -2.17 13.46 -10.17
CA THR A 10 -1.54 12.42 -9.34
C THR A 10 -0.02 12.53 -9.28
N ASP A 11 0.56 12.02 -8.20
CA ASP A 11 2.00 11.86 -8.04
C ASP A 11 2.53 10.48 -8.48
N LEU A 12 1.64 9.49 -8.63
CA LEU A 12 1.97 8.14 -9.06
C LEU A 12 1.10 7.73 -10.25
N LEU A 13 1.75 7.17 -11.27
CA LEU A 13 1.08 6.64 -12.46
C LEU A 13 1.93 5.48 -13.04
N PRO A 14 1.35 4.42 -13.62
CA PRO A 14 2.15 3.37 -14.27
C PRO A 14 3.21 3.94 -15.24
N PRO A 15 4.43 3.35 -15.33
CA PRO A 15 4.80 2.02 -14.88
C PRO A 15 5.10 1.86 -13.38
N GLN A 16 4.89 2.88 -12.58
CA GLN A 16 4.94 2.76 -11.13
C GLN A 16 3.73 1.98 -10.63
N PHE A 17 3.89 1.31 -9.49
CA PHE A 17 2.79 0.57 -8.88
C PHE A 17 1.69 1.53 -8.40
N ALA A 18 0.62 1.63 -9.16
CA ALA A 18 -0.51 2.53 -8.92
C ALA A 18 -1.87 1.84 -9.11
N PRO A 19 -2.14 0.71 -8.44
CA PRO A 19 -3.33 -0.11 -8.69
C PRO A 19 -4.64 0.65 -8.47
N ARG A 20 -4.68 1.55 -7.49
CA ARG A 20 -5.84 2.37 -7.17
C ARG A 20 -6.25 3.28 -8.31
N ILE A 21 -5.29 3.95 -8.93
CA ILE A 21 -5.54 4.84 -10.07
C ILE A 21 -5.89 4.02 -11.31
N THR A 22 -5.16 2.93 -11.55
CA THR A 22 -5.42 2.03 -12.69
C THR A 22 -6.85 1.51 -12.65
N ALA A 23 -7.31 0.99 -11.52
CA ALA A 23 -8.68 0.49 -11.36
C ALA A 23 -9.72 1.59 -11.57
N LEU A 24 -9.49 2.78 -11.02
CA LEU A 24 -10.39 3.92 -11.20
C LEU A 24 -10.49 4.33 -12.67
N LEU A 25 -9.36 4.43 -13.39
CA LEU A 25 -9.33 4.77 -14.81
C LEU A 25 -10.01 3.70 -15.68
N GLN A 26 -9.93 2.43 -15.31
CA GLN A 26 -10.63 1.35 -16.02
C GLN A 26 -12.15 1.42 -15.85
N ARG A 27 -12.63 1.88 -14.70
CA ARG A 27 -14.06 1.93 -14.38
C ARG A 27 -14.76 3.19 -14.88
N LEU A 28 -14.12 4.36 -14.78
CA LEU A 28 -14.73 5.66 -15.10
C LEU A 28 -15.32 5.75 -16.52
N PRO A 29 -14.64 5.32 -17.59
CA PRO A 29 -15.22 5.37 -18.94
C PRO A 29 -16.47 4.50 -19.10
N GLN A 30 -16.57 3.39 -18.37
CA GLN A 30 -17.75 2.51 -18.37
C GLN A 30 -18.99 3.17 -17.73
N GLN A 31 -18.79 4.26 -17.00
CA GLN A 31 -19.79 5.03 -16.28
C GLN A 31 -20.01 6.41 -16.88
N GLU A 32 -19.70 6.58 -18.18
CA GLU A 32 -19.85 7.83 -18.93
C GLU A 32 -18.98 9.00 -18.44
N TRP A 33 -17.83 8.70 -17.82
CA TRP A 33 -16.87 9.71 -17.40
C TRP A 33 -15.67 9.79 -18.35
N GLN A 34 -15.34 11.00 -18.78
CA GLN A 34 -14.09 11.30 -19.49
C GLN A 34 -13.06 11.83 -18.51
N VAL A 35 -11.84 11.27 -18.53
CA VAL A 35 -10.80 11.61 -17.57
C VAL A 35 -9.55 12.06 -18.28
N ASP A 36 -9.12 13.28 -17.98
CA ASP A 36 -7.80 13.77 -18.36
C ASP A 36 -6.88 13.64 -17.16
N VAL A 37 -5.77 12.90 -17.32
CA VAL A 37 -4.82 12.57 -16.26
C VAL A 37 -3.54 13.36 -16.44
N VAL A 38 -3.15 14.09 -15.40
CA VAL A 38 -1.89 14.82 -15.39
C VAL A 38 -1.06 14.38 -14.18
N SER A 39 0.17 13.93 -14.46
CA SER A 39 1.10 13.48 -13.44
C SER A 39 2.46 14.18 -13.58
N GLU A 40 3.28 14.03 -12.54
CA GLU A 40 4.68 14.40 -12.63
C GLU A 40 5.45 13.42 -13.51
N GLU A 41 6.35 13.95 -14.38
CA GLU A 41 7.33 13.13 -15.06
C GLU A 41 8.39 12.66 -14.06
N ILE A 42 8.41 11.37 -13.74
CA ILE A 42 9.42 10.78 -12.87
C ILE A 42 10.62 10.41 -13.72
N ARG A 43 11.73 11.08 -13.44
CA ARG A 43 13.03 10.86 -14.10
C ARG A 43 13.93 10.04 -13.21
N GLY A 44 14.47 8.98 -13.75
CA GLY A 44 15.43 8.09 -13.10
C GLY A 44 14.99 6.65 -13.15
N ASP A 45 15.96 5.77 -12.91
CA ASP A 45 15.79 4.33 -12.94
C ASP A 45 15.05 3.86 -11.66
N HIS A 46 13.81 4.29 -11.51
CA HIS A 46 12.92 3.82 -10.44
C HIS A 46 12.30 2.44 -10.75
N GLN A 47 12.82 1.72 -11.75
CA GLN A 47 12.47 0.33 -12.01
C GLN A 47 12.74 -0.58 -10.80
N GLY A 48 13.60 -0.15 -9.88
CA GLY A 48 13.93 -0.88 -8.65
C GLY A 48 13.02 -0.67 -7.46
N SER A 49 12.17 0.38 -7.42
CA SER A 49 11.44 0.70 -6.17
C SER A 49 10.11 -0.02 -6.00
N HIS A 50 9.47 -0.51 -7.05
CA HIS A 50 8.20 -1.24 -6.97
C HIS A 50 8.21 -2.35 -8.03
N GLY A 51 8.54 -3.55 -7.63
CA GLY A 51 8.78 -4.74 -8.47
C GLY A 51 7.56 -5.34 -9.18
N SER A 52 6.61 -4.55 -9.58
CA SER A 52 5.58 -4.95 -10.51
C SER A 52 5.35 -3.83 -11.50
N VAL A 53 5.99 -3.95 -12.64
CA VAL A 53 5.60 -3.22 -13.83
C VAL A 53 4.21 -3.74 -14.20
N GLU A 54 3.16 -3.06 -13.76
CA GLU A 54 1.89 -3.16 -14.45
C GLU A 54 2.21 -2.75 -15.89
N ARG A 55 2.13 -3.70 -16.83
CA ARG A 55 2.29 -3.37 -18.23
C ARG A 55 1.32 -2.24 -18.52
N THR A 56 1.83 -1.12 -18.95
CA THR A 56 1.06 -0.01 -19.50
C THR A 56 0.44 -0.43 -20.83
N SER A 57 -0.45 -1.42 -20.80
CA SER A 57 -1.52 -1.46 -21.76
C SER A 57 -2.25 -0.14 -21.59
N SER A 58 -2.44 0.59 -22.67
CA SER A 58 -3.04 1.92 -22.72
C SER A 58 -4.05 2.14 -21.59
N LEU A 59 -3.68 3.00 -20.62
CA LEU A 59 -4.63 3.41 -19.59
C LEU A 59 -5.81 4.07 -20.30
N PRO A 60 -7.04 3.72 -19.99
CA PRO A 60 -8.22 4.28 -20.63
C PRO A 60 -8.51 5.69 -20.10
N ALA A 61 -7.58 6.60 -20.36
CA ALA A 61 -7.73 8.03 -20.12
C ALA A 61 -8.01 8.72 -21.46
N ASN A 62 -8.81 9.77 -21.44
CA ASN A 62 -9.09 10.57 -22.62
C ASN A 62 -7.82 11.31 -23.08
N HIS A 63 -7.10 11.86 -22.11
CA HIS A 63 -5.76 12.44 -22.29
C HIS A 63 -4.89 12.09 -21.09
N LEU A 64 -3.60 11.76 -21.34
CA LEU A 64 -2.63 11.46 -20.30
C LEU A 64 -1.33 12.22 -20.55
N GLU A 65 -0.97 13.09 -19.61
CA GLU A 65 0.22 13.91 -19.71
C GLU A 65 1.15 13.73 -18.50
N ARG A 66 2.46 13.69 -18.77
CA ARG A 66 3.51 13.73 -17.73
C ARG A 66 4.29 15.02 -17.83
N VAL A 67 4.20 15.85 -16.79
CA VAL A 67 4.78 17.19 -16.76
C VAL A 67 6.12 17.18 -16.05
N PRO A 68 7.21 17.72 -16.64
CA PRO A 68 8.53 17.81 -16.03
C PRO A 68 8.58 18.93 -14.98
N LEU A 69 8.12 18.62 -13.75
CA LEU A 69 8.02 19.61 -12.68
C LEU A 69 9.32 19.82 -11.90
N VAL A 70 10.19 18.82 -11.83
CA VAL A 70 11.45 18.85 -11.09
C VAL A 70 12.64 19.10 -12.05
N PRO A 71 13.56 20.03 -11.75
CA PRO A 71 14.70 20.31 -12.59
C PRO A 71 15.69 19.14 -12.62
N LYS A 72 16.45 19.00 -13.72
CA LYS A 72 17.48 17.96 -13.88
C LYS A 72 18.61 18.09 -12.86
N ARG A 73 18.99 19.32 -12.50
CA ARG A 73 20.07 19.66 -11.56
C ARG A 73 19.55 20.42 -10.35
N GLY A 74 20.26 20.36 -9.22
CA GLY A 74 19.88 21.11 -8.01
C GLY A 74 18.66 20.56 -7.27
N ARG A 75 18.41 19.24 -7.31
CA ARG A 75 17.22 18.59 -6.73
C ARG A 75 17.04 18.89 -5.24
N SER A 76 18.12 18.94 -4.45
CA SER A 76 18.03 19.21 -3.00
C SER A 76 17.59 20.65 -2.71
N LEU A 77 18.13 21.63 -3.45
CA LEU A 77 17.70 23.01 -3.33
C LEU A 77 16.25 23.19 -3.81
N TYR A 78 15.88 22.48 -4.87
CA TYR A 78 14.51 22.49 -5.35
C TYR A 78 13.54 21.89 -4.33
N ALA A 79 13.89 20.77 -3.67
CA ALA A 79 13.08 20.16 -2.63
C ALA A 79 12.88 21.12 -1.44
N LEU A 80 13.92 21.87 -1.06
CA LEU A 80 13.81 22.90 -0.03
C LEU A 80 12.90 24.06 -0.48
N ALA A 81 13.09 24.55 -1.70
CA ALA A 81 12.23 25.59 -2.28
C ALA A 81 10.77 25.14 -2.40
N ASP A 82 10.53 23.86 -2.76
CA ASP A 82 9.18 23.31 -2.82
C ASP A 82 8.53 23.20 -1.44
N ALA A 83 9.27 22.78 -0.42
CA ALA A 83 8.80 22.75 0.97
C ALA A 83 8.42 24.15 1.49
N LEU A 84 9.16 25.20 1.08
CA LEU A 84 8.90 26.59 1.49
C LEU A 84 7.78 27.24 0.70
N TRP A 85 7.79 27.10 -0.61
CA TRP A 85 6.98 27.91 -1.53
C TRP A 85 6.04 27.10 -2.40
N GLN A 86 6.00 25.76 -2.28
CA GLN A 86 5.17 24.86 -3.10
C GLN A 86 5.41 25.11 -4.61
N VAL A 87 6.67 25.20 -4.98
CA VAL A 87 7.09 25.53 -6.36
C VAL A 87 6.54 24.53 -7.37
N LYS A 88 6.56 23.24 -7.03
CA LYS A 88 6.04 22.15 -7.83
C LYS A 88 4.55 22.34 -8.14
N SER A 89 3.74 22.59 -7.11
CA SER A 89 2.31 22.85 -7.25
C SER A 89 2.01 24.11 -8.05
N ARG A 90 2.81 25.19 -7.86
CA ARG A 90 2.65 26.43 -8.64
C ARG A 90 2.98 26.22 -10.13
N ARG A 91 4.01 25.43 -10.43
CA ARG A 91 4.38 25.07 -11.82
C ARG A 91 3.28 24.25 -12.48
N LEU A 92 2.74 23.25 -11.78
CA LEU A 92 1.64 22.45 -12.31
C LEU A 92 0.40 23.30 -12.61
N VAL A 93 -0.03 24.17 -11.68
CA VAL A 93 -1.18 25.07 -11.91
C VAL A 93 -0.93 26.00 -13.11
N ARG A 94 0.27 26.56 -13.24
CA ARG A 94 0.61 27.40 -14.38
C ARG A 94 0.53 26.62 -15.70
N HIS A 95 1.08 25.40 -15.72
CA HIS A 95 1.04 24.52 -16.89
C HIS A 95 -0.40 24.22 -17.31
N LEU A 96 -1.23 23.79 -16.33
CA LEU A 96 -2.65 23.48 -16.61
C LEU A 96 -3.42 24.68 -17.15
N ARG A 97 -3.20 25.87 -16.61
CA ARG A 97 -3.85 27.10 -17.11
C ARG A 97 -3.41 27.51 -18.53
N GLN A 98 -2.22 27.12 -18.95
CA GLN A 98 -1.70 27.44 -20.28
C GLN A 98 -2.11 26.43 -21.35
N HIS A 99 -2.36 25.17 -20.97
CA HIS A 99 -2.53 24.08 -21.92
C HIS A 99 -3.90 23.41 -21.84
N TYR A 100 -4.73 23.70 -20.81
CA TYR A 100 -6.04 23.09 -20.61
C TYR A 100 -7.12 24.16 -20.52
N ASP A 101 -8.25 23.89 -21.19
CA ASP A 101 -9.47 24.65 -20.96
C ASP A 101 -10.18 24.11 -19.71
N LEU A 102 -9.98 24.78 -18.60
CA LEU A 102 -10.49 24.35 -17.29
C LEU A 102 -12.02 24.47 -17.20
N THR A 103 -12.69 25.16 -18.11
CA THR A 103 -14.17 25.30 -18.12
C THR A 103 -14.88 24.04 -18.59
N GLN A 104 -14.15 23.10 -19.19
CA GLN A 104 -14.71 21.83 -19.67
C GLN A 104 -14.86 20.78 -18.56
N TYR A 105 -14.26 20.99 -17.39
CA TYR A 105 -14.29 20.03 -16.30
C TYR A 105 -15.40 20.37 -15.30
N GLU A 106 -15.97 19.32 -14.72
CA GLU A 106 -17.00 19.40 -13.68
C GLU A 106 -16.43 19.05 -12.30
N LEU A 107 -15.29 18.32 -12.27
CA LEU A 107 -14.67 17.83 -11.06
C LEU A 107 -13.14 17.82 -11.18
N ILE A 108 -12.45 18.20 -10.12
CA ILE A 108 -10.99 18.02 -9.98
C ILE A 108 -10.73 16.93 -8.94
N VAL A 109 -9.94 15.93 -9.31
CA VAL A 109 -9.53 14.84 -8.40
C VAL A 109 -8.04 14.91 -8.18
N GLY A 110 -7.60 14.97 -6.92
CA GLY A 110 -6.20 14.89 -6.53
C GLY A 110 -5.90 13.60 -5.80
N MET A 111 -5.06 12.76 -6.35
CA MET A 111 -4.62 11.51 -5.71
C MET A 111 -3.17 11.63 -5.28
N SER A 112 -2.91 11.54 -3.98
CA SER A 112 -1.61 11.80 -3.38
C SER A 112 -1.13 10.64 -2.53
N TYR A 113 0.13 10.28 -2.72
CA TYR A 113 0.84 9.38 -1.81
C TYR A 113 1.30 10.11 -0.54
N ARG A 114 1.63 11.40 -0.65
CA ARG A 114 2.10 12.21 0.51
C ARG A 114 1.39 13.57 0.59
N THR A 115 1.81 14.53 -0.21
CA THR A 115 1.28 15.90 -0.20
C THR A 115 0.99 16.42 -1.60
N PHE A 116 1.91 16.25 -2.56
CA PHE A 116 1.68 16.61 -3.95
C PHE A 116 0.76 15.55 -4.59
N PRO A 117 -0.26 15.93 -5.39
CA PRO A 117 -0.53 17.25 -5.95
C PRO A 117 -1.58 18.10 -5.19
N LEU A 118 -1.99 17.76 -3.97
CA LEU A 118 -3.11 18.38 -3.26
C LEU A 118 -3.06 19.92 -3.19
N PRO A 119 -1.91 20.59 -2.96
CA PRO A 119 -1.87 22.05 -2.99
C PRO A 119 -2.13 22.64 -4.37
N ALA A 120 -1.90 21.89 -5.47
CA ALA A 120 -2.26 22.33 -6.81
C ALA A 120 -3.77 22.20 -7.03
N VAL A 121 -4.37 21.08 -6.62
CA VAL A 121 -5.83 20.85 -6.63
C VAL A 121 -6.57 21.97 -5.89
N ALA A 122 -6.13 22.28 -4.67
CA ALA A 122 -6.72 23.34 -3.85
C ALA A 122 -6.67 24.72 -4.52
N ARG A 123 -5.58 25.03 -5.24
CA ARG A 123 -5.43 26.27 -5.97
C ARG A 123 -6.37 26.34 -7.18
N LEU A 124 -6.47 25.24 -7.92
CA LEU A 124 -7.38 25.14 -9.07
C LEU A 124 -8.84 25.23 -8.64
N ALA A 125 -9.27 24.44 -7.64
CA ALA A 125 -10.62 24.46 -7.12
C ALA A 125 -11.06 25.88 -6.71
N ARG A 126 -10.17 26.60 -5.98
CA ARG A 126 -10.45 27.99 -5.60
C ARG A 126 -10.52 28.95 -6.79
N GLN A 127 -9.77 28.72 -7.87
CA GLN A 127 -9.74 29.60 -9.05
C GLN A 127 -10.89 29.34 -10.00
N THR A 128 -11.35 28.10 -10.11
CA THR A 128 -12.39 27.66 -11.04
C THR A 128 -13.76 27.55 -10.40
N GLY A 129 -13.83 27.43 -9.08
CA GLY A 129 -15.08 27.13 -8.37
C GLY A 129 -15.50 25.65 -8.46
N LEU A 130 -14.73 24.81 -9.14
CA LEU A 130 -15.05 23.40 -9.32
C LEU A 130 -14.95 22.62 -7.99
N PRO A 131 -15.82 21.62 -7.76
CA PRO A 131 -15.69 20.71 -6.66
C PRO A 131 -14.35 19.93 -6.76
N ALA A 132 -13.78 19.59 -5.60
CA ALA A 132 -12.50 18.92 -5.53
C ALA A 132 -12.54 17.71 -4.59
N VAL A 133 -12.19 16.53 -5.09
CA VAL A 133 -11.94 15.33 -4.27
C VAL A 133 -10.44 15.17 -4.07
N MET A 134 -10.03 15.01 -2.81
CA MET A 134 -8.62 14.85 -2.43
C MET A 134 -8.39 13.51 -1.75
N ASP A 135 -7.76 12.58 -2.46
CA ASP A 135 -7.42 11.23 -1.96
C ASP A 135 -6.04 11.24 -1.28
N CYS A 136 -6.06 11.09 0.04
CA CYS A 136 -4.88 10.97 0.90
C CYS A 136 -4.63 9.48 1.21
N ARG A 137 -3.80 8.81 0.40
CA ARG A 137 -3.55 7.37 0.54
C ARG A 137 -2.82 7.04 1.84
N ASP A 138 -1.83 7.87 2.20
CA ASP A 138 -1.12 7.79 3.47
C ASP A 138 -1.13 9.16 4.14
N ILE A 139 -1.02 9.17 5.45
CA ILE A 139 -0.86 10.42 6.19
C ILE A 139 0.61 10.60 6.59
N VAL A 140 1.07 11.84 6.39
CA VAL A 140 2.48 12.21 6.60
C VAL A 140 2.92 12.04 8.05
N GLU A 141 1.96 12.09 8.96
CA GLU A 141 2.15 11.94 10.40
C GLU A 141 2.69 10.58 10.80
N GLU A 142 2.43 9.55 10.00
CA GLU A 142 2.90 8.18 10.26
C GLU A 142 4.32 7.91 9.78
N TYR A 143 4.91 8.82 8.99
CA TYR A 143 6.28 8.65 8.52
C TYR A 143 7.29 9.18 9.53
N THR A 144 8.37 8.44 9.72
CA THR A 144 9.53 8.98 10.45
C THR A 144 10.07 10.21 9.71
N PRO A 145 10.64 11.21 10.43
CA PRO A 145 11.19 12.40 9.80
C PRO A 145 12.20 12.09 8.68
N GLU A 146 13.02 11.04 8.84
CA GLU A 146 14.00 10.61 7.85
C GLU A 146 13.37 9.92 6.62
N GLY A 147 12.29 9.15 6.81
CA GLY A 147 11.58 8.43 5.73
C GLY A 147 10.72 9.32 4.85
N PHE A 148 10.58 10.58 5.22
CA PHE A 148 9.65 11.51 4.58
C PHE A 148 10.19 12.16 3.30
N LEU A 149 11.49 12.43 3.21
CA LEU A 149 12.08 13.07 2.02
C LEU A 149 12.44 12.05 0.94
N PRO A 150 12.22 12.40 -0.35
CA PRO A 150 12.59 11.55 -1.47
C PRO A 150 14.10 11.38 -1.66
N ALA A 151 14.91 12.27 -1.06
CA ALA A 151 16.37 12.19 -1.04
C ALA A 151 16.87 12.42 0.38
N PRO A 152 17.68 11.52 0.93
CA PRO A 152 18.23 11.70 2.27
C PRO A 152 19.17 12.91 2.31
N LEU A 153 19.05 13.70 3.36
CA LEU A 153 20.01 14.76 3.64
C LEU A 153 21.37 14.14 3.98
N PRO A 154 22.49 14.79 3.60
CA PRO A 154 23.82 14.30 3.92
C PRO A 154 23.98 13.97 5.40
N ARG A 155 24.59 12.82 5.72
CA ARG A 155 24.78 12.37 7.10
C ARG A 155 25.63 13.31 7.96
N TRP A 156 26.51 14.05 7.34
CA TRP A 156 27.39 15.04 7.98
C TRP A 156 26.72 16.37 8.32
N LEU A 157 25.46 16.60 7.86
CA LEU A 157 24.78 17.89 8.07
C LEU A 157 24.42 18.04 9.56
N PRO A 158 24.94 19.06 10.25
CA PRO A 158 24.54 19.34 11.62
C PRO A 158 23.05 19.67 11.69
N LEU A 159 22.39 19.27 12.77
CA LEU A 159 20.96 19.51 12.98
C LEU A 159 20.03 18.82 11.95
N ARG A 160 20.53 17.82 11.21
CA ARG A 160 19.75 17.07 10.19
C ARG A 160 18.36 16.66 10.68
N ARG A 161 18.27 16.09 11.89
CA ARG A 161 16.96 15.68 12.48
C ARG A 161 16.01 16.86 12.65
N LYS A 162 16.49 18.00 13.13
CA LYS A 162 15.66 19.22 13.27
C LYS A 162 15.17 19.73 11.91
N LEU A 163 16.04 19.68 10.89
CA LEU A 163 15.66 20.07 9.53
C LEU A 163 14.61 19.12 8.94
N TYR A 164 14.75 17.81 9.12
CA TYR A 164 13.73 16.83 8.71
C TYR A 164 12.39 17.10 9.39
N SER A 165 12.38 17.27 10.72
CA SER A 165 11.16 17.56 11.47
C SER A 165 10.51 18.85 11.01
N TRP A 166 11.29 19.90 10.77
CA TRP A 166 10.80 21.16 10.24
C TRP A 166 10.19 21.03 8.84
N LEU A 167 10.89 20.34 7.91
CA LEU A 167 10.38 20.06 6.57
C LEU A 167 9.06 19.26 6.64
N ARG A 168 9.03 18.20 7.43
CA ARG A 168 7.79 17.40 7.67
C ARG A 168 6.64 18.29 8.12
N THR A 169 6.87 19.15 9.10
CA THR A 169 5.86 20.11 9.58
C THR A 169 5.37 21.04 8.47
N ARG A 170 6.27 21.50 7.59
CA ARG A 170 5.90 22.36 6.44
C ARG A 170 4.99 21.62 5.46
N PHE A 171 5.29 20.36 5.16
CA PHE A 171 4.48 19.53 4.27
C PHE A 171 3.10 19.21 4.88
N ILE A 172 3.05 18.86 6.18
CA ILE A 172 1.77 18.68 6.90
C ILE A 172 0.93 19.95 6.82
N LYS A 173 1.50 21.11 7.13
CA LYS A 173 0.79 22.39 7.03
C LYS A 173 0.29 22.69 5.62
N ALA A 174 1.09 22.38 4.59
CA ALA A 174 0.68 22.57 3.19
C ALA A 174 -0.49 21.67 2.80
N ARG A 175 -0.45 20.39 3.20
CA ARG A 175 -1.54 19.43 3.01
C ARG A 175 -2.80 19.86 3.77
N THR A 176 -2.69 20.14 5.05
CA THR A 176 -3.82 20.58 5.89
C THR A 176 -4.50 21.81 5.31
N LYS A 177 -3.70 22.79 4.83
CA LYS A 177 -4.26 23.97 4.15
C LYS A 177 -4.97 23.61 2.85
N ALA A 178 -4.44 22.64 2.08
CA ALA A 178 -5.06 22.20 0.84
C ALA A 178 -6.40 21.49 1.11
N LEU A 179 -6.43 20.57 2.06
CA LEU A 179 -7.61 19.78 2.41
C LEU A 179 -8.82 20.62 2.86
N ARG A 180 -8.60 21.82 3.38
CA ARG A 180 -9.69 22.77 3.68
C ARG A 180 -10.46 23.26 2.44
N GLN A 181 -9.94 23.03 1.25
CA GLN A 181 -10.58 23.38 -0.02
C GLN A 181 -11.23 22.17 -0.69
N ALA A 182 -11.20 20.99 -0.05
CA ALA A 182 -11.79 19.78 -0.60
C ALA A 182 -13.31 19.79 -0.41
N SER A 183 -14.06 19.40 -1.43
CA SER A 183 -15.48 19.06 -1.31
C SER A 183 -15.66 17.70 -0.62
N ALA A 184 -14.68 16.81 -0.79
CA ALA A 184 -14.55 15.58 -0.03
C ALA A 184 -13.08 15.17 0.07
N ILE A 185 -12.71 14.63 1.23
CA ILE A 185 -11.41 13.99 1.49
C ILE A 185 -11.64 12.49 1.49
N VAL A 186 -10.78 11.75 0.79
CA VAL A 186 -10.81 10.29 0.75
C VAL A 186 -9.51 9.76 1.35
N THR A 187 -9.59 8.62 2.05
CA THR A 187 -8.43 7.90 2.57
C THR A 187 -8.65 6.40 2.55
N VAL A 188 -7.64 5.60 2.95
CA VAL A 188 -7.61 4.14 2.73
C VAL A 188 -7.97 3.30 3.95
N SER A 189 -8.10 3.90 5.12
CA SER A 189 -8.46 3.17 6.35
C SER A 189 -9.33 4.03 7.28
N GLU A 190 -10.12 3.37 8.13
CA GLU A 190 -10.95 4.02 9.12
C GLU A 190 -10.12 4.82 10.15
N TRP A 191 -8.92 4.33 10.48
CA TRP A 191 -8.03 5.04 11.37
C TRP A 191 -7.56 6.37 10.75
N HIS A 192 -7.12 6.35 9.47
CA HIS A 192 -6.79 7.58 8.74
C HIS A 192 -7.99 8.50 8.59
N ARG A 193 -9.19 7.94 8.35
CA ARG A 193 -10.42 8.73 8.27
C ARG A 193 -10.66 9.50 9.57
N ASN A 194 -10.56 8.83 10.71
CA ASN A 194 -10.79 9.45 12.01
C ASN A 194 -9.74 10.54 12.27
N GLN A 195 -8.46 10.27 12.02
CA GLN A 195 -7.40 11.27 12.17
C GLN A 195 -7.61 12.51 11.26
N LEU A 196 -8.02 12.30 10.01
CA LEU A 196 -8.30 13.39 9.09
C LEU A 196 -9.58 14.12 9.46
N GLN A 197 -10.61 13.44 9.95
CA GLN A 197 -11.86 14.08 10.42
C GLN A 197 -11.61 14.97 11.64
N ASP A 198 -10.78 14.53 12.59
CA ASP A 198 -10.40 15.31 13.76
C ASP A 198 -9.63 16.59 13.36
N LEU A 199 -8.75 16.48 12.35
CA LEU A 199 -7.99 17.60 11.81
C LEU A 199 -8.83 18.54 10.91
N HIS A 200 -9.93 18.04 10.38
CA HIS A 200 -10.79 18.72 9.41
C HIS A 200 -12.28 18.50 9.73
N PRO A 201 -12.79 18.98 10.89
CA PRO A 201 -14.15 18.67 11.35
C PRO A 201 -15.24 19.17 10.38
N GLU A 202 -14.97 20.24 9.63
CA GLU A 202 -15.90 20.83 8.66
C GLU A 202 -15.92 20.10 7.31
N GLN A 203 -15.00 19.14 7.08
CA GLN A 203 -14.87 18.47 5.79
C GLN A 203 -15.53 17.09 5.83
N ARG A 204 -16.09 16.68 4.71
CA ARG A 204 -16.57 15.30 4.51
C ARG A 204 -15.38 14.39 4.29
N VAL A 205 -15.04 13.54 5.26
CA VAL A 205 -13.96 12.56 5.17
C VAL A 205 -14.53 11.16 5.00
N LEU A 206 -14.07 10.44 3.97
CA LEU A 206 -14.55 9.11 3.59
C LEU A 206 -13.41 8.11 3.60
N CYS A 207 -13.69 6.89 4.05
CA CYS A 207 -12.82 5.75 3.88
C CYS A 207 -13.22 5.00 2.61
N ILE A 208 -12.32 4.99 1.62
CA ILE A 208 -12.40 4.10 0.45
C ILE A 208 -11.14 3.24 0.46
N PRO A 209 -11.18 2.01 0.97
CA PRO A 209 -9.99 1.18 1.11
C PRO A 209 -9.39 0.79 -0.24
N ASN A 210 -8.15 0.31 -0.22
CA ASN A 210 -7.57 -0.38 -1.36
C ASN A 210 -8.24 -1.74 -1.53
N GLY A 211 -8.03 -2.37 -2.69
CA GLY A 211 -8.58 -3.68 -2.98
C GLY A 211 -7.61 -4.57 -3.77
N TYR A 212 -7.91 -5.86 -3.82
CA TYR A 212 -7.25 -6.81 -4.70
C TYR A 212 -7.87 -6.77 -6.10
N ASP A 213 -7.14 -7.31 -7.07
CA ASP A 213 -7.59 -7.45 -8.46
C ASP A 213 -8.42 -8.73 -8.59
N GLU A 214 -9.75 -8.60 -8.68
CA GLU A 214 -10.69 -9.71 -8.76
C GLU A 214 -10.55 -10.55 -10.04
N GLY A 215 -10.02 -9.97 -11.10
CA GLY A 215 -9.70 -10.71 -12.34
C GLY A 215 -8.44 -11.55 -12.23
N LEU A 216 -7.55 -11.19 -11.31
CA LEU A 216 -6.27 -11.85 -11.12
C LEU A 216 -6.27 -12.81 -9.92
N PHE A 217 -6.83 -12.38 -8.79
CA PHE A 217 -6.90 -13.17 -7.54
C PHE A 217 -8.20 -13.98 -7.50
N VAL A 218 -8.37 -14.85 -8.46
CA VAL A 218 -9.47 -15.81 -8.49
C VAL A 218 -9.10 -17.03 -7.65
N ALA A 219 -10.09 -17.65 -7.01
CA ALA A 219 -9.89 -18.88 -6.26
C ALA A 219 -9.16 -19.93 -7.12
N GLN A 220 -7.97 -20.31 -6.70
CA GLN A 220 -7.16 -21.33 -7.35
C GLN A 220 -7.40 -22.70 -6.69
N PRO A 221 -7.21 -23.80 -7.42
CA PRO A 221 -7.26 -25.14 -6.83
C PRO A 221 -6.35 -25.22 -5.59
N GLU A 222 -6.90 -25.83 -4.55
CA GLU A 222 -6.14 -26.04 -3.31
C GLU A 222 -5.10 -27.12 -3.51
N ARG A 223 -3.92 -26.92 -2.90
CA ARG A 223 -2.95 -28.01 -2.74
C ARG A 223 -3.56 -29.08 -1.85
N SER A 224 -3.37 -30.34 -2.18
CA SER A 224 -3.78 -31.45 -1.30
C SER A 224 -3.14 -31.30 0.08
N PRO A 225 -3.91 -31.50 1.18
CA PRO A 225 -3.40 -31.34 2.54
C PRO A 225 -2.33 -32.41 2.83
N GLN A 226 -1.08 -31.98 2.88
CA GLN A 226 0.07 -32.85 3.15
C GLN A 226 1.26 -32.03 3.65
N LEU A 227 2.11 -32.67 4.44
CA LEU A 227 3.40 -32.10 4.83
C LEU A 227 4.36 -32.01 3.62
N PRO A 228 5.31 -31.09 3.62
CA PRO A 228 5.54 -30.04 4.62
C PRO A 228 4.49 -28.94 4.57
N LEU A 229 4.24 -28.29 5.71
CA LEU A 229 3.50 -27.02 5.79
C LEU A 229 4.28 -25.94 5.05
N ARG A 230 3.71 -25.39 3.99
CA ARG A 230 4.31 -24.31 3.20
C ARG A 230 3.78 -22.97 3.64
N ILE A 231 4.64 -22.18 4.29
CA ILE A 231 4.39 -20.79 4.67
C ILE A 231 5.00 -19.89 3.60
N VAL A 232 4.21 -19.02 2.96
CA VAL A 232 4.67 -18.23 1.83
C VAL A 232 4.56 -16.73 2.11
N TYR A 233 5.66 -16.02 1.89
CA TYR A 233 5.73 -14.56 1.86
C TYR A 233 6.07 -14.05 0.45
N THR A 234 5.37 -13.01 -0.01
CA THR A 234 5.66 -12.35 -1.28
C THR A 234 5.94 -10.87 -1.08
N GLY A 235 7.05 -10.37 -1.62
CA GLY A 235 7.38 -8.94 -1.67
C GLY A 235 8.61 -8.54 -0.86
N ARG A 236 8.84 -7.25 -0.72
CA ARG A 236 10.02 -6.67 -0.08
C ARG A 236 9.85 -6.54 1.41
N LEU A 237 10.95 -6.70 2.17
CA LEU A 237 10.97 -6.37 3.59
C LEU A 237 11.18 -4.87 3.82
N LEU A 238 11.97 -4.21 2.97
CA LEU A 238 12.42 -2.82 3.07
C LEU A 238 13.39 -2.59 4.23
N SER A 239 13.02 -2.92 5.46
CA SER A 239 13.84 -3.00 6.67
C SER A 239 13.14 -3.87 7.70
N LEU A 240 13.87 -4.38 8.69
CA LEU A 240 13.30 -5.13 9.81
C LEU A 240 12.42 -4.25 10.72
N GLU A 241 12.63 -2.93 10.73
CA GLU A 241 11.74 -2.00 11.43
C GLU A 241 10.35 -1.93 10.79
N MET A 242 10.24 -2.18 9.50
CA MET A 242 8.98 -2.10 8.77
C MET A 242 8.29 -3.46 8.61
N ARG A 243 9.07 -4.54 8.52
CA ARG A 243 8.57 -5.90 8.27
C ARG A 243 9.51 -6.89 8.93
N ASP A 244 9.16 -7.32 10.12
CA ASP A 244 10.00 -8.15 10.97
C ASP A 244 9.50 -9.60 11.03
N PRO A 245 10.26 -10.59 10.55
CA PRO A 245 9.90 -11.99 10.65
C PRO A 245 10.36 -12.64 11.96
N THR A 246 11.05 -11.92 12.85
CA THR A 246 11.71 -12.48 14.04
C THR A 246 10.76 -13.29 14.90
N LEU A 247 9.50 -12.88 15.03
CA LEU A 247 8.53 -13.60 15.84
C LEU A 247 8.24 -15.01 15.28
N LEU A 248 8.13 -15.16 13.96
CA LEU A 248 7.99 -16.47 13.31
C LEU A 248 9.25 -17.30 13.52
N LEU A 249 10.42 -16.73 13.28
CA LEU A 249 11.69 -17.46 13.40
C LEU A 249 11.94 -17.95 14.84
N LYS A 250 11.59 -17.15 15.84
CA LYS A 250 11.62 -17.56 17.25
C LYS A 250 10.64 -18.69 17.54
N ALA A 251 9.43 -18.61 17.01
CA ALA A 251 8.44 -19.65 17.22
C ALA A 251 8.88 -21.01 16.64
N LEU A 252 9.59 -21.00 15.49
CA LEU A 252 10.11 -22.22 14.87
C LEU A 252 11.21 -22.93 15.66
N GLN A 253 11.88 -22.27 16.64
CA GLN A 253 12.84 -22.89 17.55
C GLN A 253 12.23 -23.37 18.86
N GLU A 254 10.96 -23.04 19.15
CA GLU A 254 10.28 -23.55 20.33
C GLU A 254 10.11 -25.07 20.26
N GLU A 255 10.27 -25.77 21.38
CA GLU A 255 10.24 -27.24 21.45
C GLU A 255 9.02 -27.84 20.73
N ALA A 256 7.87 -27.19 20.83
CA ALA A 256 6.63 -27.64 20.21
C ALA A 256 6.71 -27.66 18.67
N LEU A 257 7.47 -26.76 18.04
CA LEU A 257 7.65 -26.69 16.58
C LEU A 257 8.99 -27.26 16.12
N ASP A 258 10.04 -27.22 16.93
CA ASP A 258 11.38 -27.69 16.54
C ASP A 258 11.37 -29.14 16.06
N LYS A 259 10.62 -30.03 16.70
CA LYS A 259 10.43 -31.43 16.25
C LYS A 259 9.89 -31.55 14.84
N TRP A 260 9.04 -30.61 14.39
CA TRP A 260 8.52 -30.56 13.03
C TRP A 260 9.54 -29.97 12.05
N VAL A 261 10.26 -28.95 12.48
CA VAL A 261 11.34 -28.31 11.72
C VAL A 261 12.47 -29.31 11.46
N GLN A 262 12.92 -30.06 12.49
CA GLN A 262 13.99 -31.03 12.38
C GLN A 262 13.70 -32.18 11.42
N ARG A 263 12.44 -32.58 11.24
CA ARG A 263 12.03 -33.60 10.28
C ARG A 263 11.63 -33.02 8.90
N GLY A 264 11.88 -31.73 8.66
CA GLY A 264 11.58 -31.08 7.38
C GLY A 264 10.09 -30.92 7.10
N ALA A 265 9.23 -30.88 8.14
CA ALA A 265 7.78 -30.75 8.00
C ALA A 265 7.29 -29.29 7.90
N VAL A 266 8.19 -28.32 7.93
CA VAL A 266 7.89 -26.88 7.76
C VAL A 266 8.84 -26.30 6.73
N GLU A 267 8.30 -25.58 5.77
CA GLU A 267 9.03 -24.78 4.78
C GLU A 267 8.51 -23.34 4.79
N VAL A 268 9.43 -22.37 4.79
CA VAL A 268 9.10 -20.94 4.66
C VAL A 268 9.68 -20.43 3.36
N HIS A 269 8.82 -20.07 2.42
CA HIS A 269 9.19 -19.62 1.09
C HIS A 269 9.13 -18.10 0.97
N TRP A 270 10.26 -17.48 0.66
CA TRP A 270 10.44 -16.04 0.55
C TRP A 270 10.58 -15.63 -0.91
N TYR A 271 9.53 -15.09 -1.52
CA TYR A 271 9.57 -14.49 -2.85
C TYR A 271 9.87 -13.01 -2.71
N CYS A 272 11.16 -12.64 -2.68
CA CYS A 272 11.59 -11.30 -2.35
C CYS A 272 12.77 -10.82 -3.22
N ASP A 273 13.11 -9.53 -3.13
CA ASP A 273 14.27 -8.97 -3.81
C ASP A 273 15.58 -9.31 -3.07
N ASN A 274 16.71 -9.16 -3.77
CA ASN A 274 18.02 -9.49 -3.23
C ASN A 274 18.37 -8.73 -1.94
N ALA A 275 17.91 -7.46 -1.81
CA ALA A 275 18.15 -6.69 -0.59
C ALA A 275 17.39 -7.27 0.61
N SER A 276 16.15 -7.71 0.40
CA SER A 276 15.34 -8.41 1.42
C SER A 276 15.93 -9.76 1.77
N GLN A 277 16.41 -10.51 0.78
CA GLN A 277 17.09 -11.79 1.00
C GLN A 277 18.34 -11.61 1.87
N GLN A 278 19.21 -10.65 1.55
CA GLN A 278 20.39 -10.34 2.37
C GLN A 278 20.04 -9.96 3.82
N LEU A 279 18.95 -9.21 4.04
CA LEU A 279 18.48 -8.89 5.39
C LEU A 279 18.03 -10.15 6.15
N LEU A 280 17.34 -11.06 5.47
CA LEU A 280 16.90 -12.33 6.06
C LEU A 280 18.09 -13.25 6.37
N GLU A 281 19.05 -13.39 5.46
CA GLU A 281 20.25 -14.18 5.64
C GLU A 281 21.06 -13.70 6.86
N GLN A 282 21.26 -12.38 7.00
CA GLN A 282 21.93 -11.79 8.17
C GLN A 282 21.13 -12.04 9.47
N LEU A 283 19.81 -11.91 9.43
CA LEU A 283 18.98 -12.19 10.59
C LEU A 283 19.07 -13.66 11.01
N LEU A 284 19.10 -14.58 10.05
CA LEU A 284 19.15 -16.02 10.27
C LEU A 284 20.45 -16.50 10.89
N GLU A 285 21.54 -15.73 10.86
CA GLU A 285 22.80 -16.07 11.56
C GLU A 285 22.60 -16.26 13.07
N ALA A 286 21.60 -15.57 13.65
CA ALA A 286 21.26 -15.68 15.07
C ALA A 286 20.38 -16.89 15.43
N PHE A 287 19.98 -17.72 14.44
CA PHE A 287 19.04 -18.83 14.65
C PHE A 287 19.71 -20.21 14.45
N ILE A 288 19.11 -21.25 15.05
CA ILE A 288 19.61 -22.63 14.97
C ILE A 288 19.60 -23.17 13.52
N PRO A 289 20.46 -24.16 13.20
CA PRO A 289 20.56 -24.69 11.83
C PRO A 289 19.25 -25.21 11.24
N GLY A 290 18.38 -25.83 12.05
CA GLY A 290 17.09 -26.34 11.60
C GLY A 290 16.18 -25.22 11.09
N VAL A 291 16.08 -24.10 11.80
CA VAL A 291 15.30 -22.92 11.37
C VAL A 291 15.86 -22.36 10.06
N ARG A 292 17.20 -22.30 9.94
CA ARG A 292 17.84 -21.84 8.68
C ARG A 292 17.53 -22.77 7.51
N ALA A 293 17.59 -24.09 7.72
CA ALA A 293 17.31 -25.09 6.70
C ALA A 293 15.86 -25.07 6.22
N ALA A 294 14.92 -24.61 7.04
CA ALA A 294 13.51 -24.48 6.67
C ALA A 294 13.21 -23.26 5.78
N GLN A 295 14.20 -22.39 5.51
CA GLN A 295 14.01 -21.17 4.71
C GLN A 295 14.37 -21.42 3.24
N HIS A 296 13.46 -21.07 2.34
CA HIS A 296 13.63 -21.20 0.89
C HIS A 296 13.52 -19.85 0.21
N PHE A 297 14.60 -19.38 -0.42
CA PHE A 297 14.65 -18.08 -1.08
C PHE A 297 14.38 -18.19 -2.57
N HIS A 298 13.50 -17.33 -3.06
CA HIS A 298 13.11 -17.23 -4.45
C HIS A 298 13.19 -15.77 -4.92
N ALA A 299 13.50 -15.58 -6.19
CA ALA A 299 13.41 -14.27 -6.81
C ALA A 299 11.96 -13.74 -6.77
N MET A 300 11.81 -12.41 -6.79
CA MET A 300 10.50 -11.81 -6.97
C MET A 300 9.86 -12.27 -8.27
N VAL A 301 8.59 -12.64 -8.19
CA VAL A 301 7.79 -12.99 -9.37
C VAL A 301 7.05 -11.77 -9.92
N PRO A 302 6.74 -11.72 -11.22
CA PRO A 302 5.84 -10.74 -11.79
C PRO A 302 4.48 -10.74 -11.06
N TYR A 303 3.84 -9.58 -10.96
CA TYR A 303 2.57 -9.44 -10.23
C TYR A 303 1.49 -10.43 -10.71
N ALA A 304 1.41 -10.67 -12.00
CA ALA A 304 0.47 -11.63 -12.60
C ALA A 304 0.69 -13.09 -12.16
N GLU A 305 1.89 -13.43 -11.67
CA GLU A 305 2.22 -14.78 -11.20
C GLU A 305 2.01 -14.94 -9.68
N VAL A 306 1.83 -13.84 -8.95
CA VAL A 306 1.66 -13.85 -7.49
C VAL A 306 0.52 -14.76 -7.05
N PRO A 307 -0.68 -14.76 -7.66
CA PRO A 307 -1.77 -15.65 -7.27
C PRO A 307 -1.42 -17.13 -7.37
N LYS A 308 -0.65 -17.52 -8.40
CA LYS A 308 -0.19 -18.91 -8.58
C LYS A 308 0.76 -19.34 -7.46
N VAL A 309 1.65 -18.43 -7.05
CA VAL A 309 2.56 -18.66 -5.93
C VAL A 309 1.79 -18.81 -4.62
N LEU A 310 0.87 -17.89 -4.35
CA LEU A 310 0.05 -17.92 -3.13
C LEU A 310 -0.87 -19.15 -3.08
N ALA A 311 -1.33 -19.63 -4.24
CA ALA A 311 -2.16 -20.84 -4.32
C ALA A 311 -1.42 -22.14 -3.90
N GLN A 312 -0.10 -22.15 -3.97
CA GLN A 312 0.73 -23.28 -3.52
C GLN A 312 1.03 -23.26 -2.02
N ALA A 313 0.62 -22.23 -1.32
CA ALA A 313 0.79 -22.09 0.12
C ALA A 313 -0.27 -22.85 0.89
N ASP A 314 0.09 -23.40 2.04
CA ASP A 314 -0.83 -23.86 3.07
C ASP A 314 -1.14 -22.72 4.06
N MET A 315 -0.21 -21.73 4.16
CA MET A 315 -0.35 -20.57 5.02
C MET A 315 0.32 -19.35 4.36
N LEU A 316 -0.34 -18.21 4.40
CA LEU A 316 0.21 -16.95 3.88
C LEU A 316 0.79 -16.12 5.03
N LEU A 317 2.00 -15.61 4.82
CA LEU A 317 2.71 -14.81 5.81
C LEU A 317 2.56 -13.31 5.48
N LEU A 318 2.10 -12.56 6.46
CA LEU A 318 2.16 -11.10 6.48
C LEU A 318 3.12 -10.66 7.58
N LEU A 319 3.93 -9.67 7.28
CA LEU A 319 4.87 -9.09 8.24
C LEU A 319 4.35 -7.73 8.66
N GLY A 320 4.13 -7.60 9.95
CA GLY A 320 3.82 -6.35 10.60
C GLY A 320 5.08 -5.58 10.97
N ARG A 321 4.88 -4.53 11.72
CA ARG A 321 5.91 -3.69 12.28
C ARG A 321 5.92 -3.89 13.78
N ARG A 322 7.11 -3.92 14.40
CA ARG A 322 7.22 -3.85 15.84
C ARG A 322 6.47 -2.65 16.38
N GLU A 323 5.74 -2.85 17.45
CA GLU A 323 5.00 -1.80 18.12
C GLU A 323 5.91 -0.62 18.46
N GLN A 324 5.61 0.51 17.86
CA GLN A 324 6.15 1.80 18.32
C GLN A 324 4.93 2.65 18.70
N PRO A 325 4.91 3.27 19.88
CA PRO A 325 3.77 4.09 20.33
C PRO A 325 3.36 5.18 19.35
N GLU A 326 4.29 5.59 18.46
CA GLU A 326 4.09 6.58 17.41
C GLU A 326 4.08 5.97 15.99
N GLY A 327 3.87 4.64 15.89
CA GLY A 327 3.93 3.93 14.62
C GLY A 327 2.71 4.13 13.72
N PRO A 328 2.78 3.67 12.45
CA PRO A 328 1.69 3.80 11.49
C PRO A 328 0.58 2.78 11.76
N HIS A 329 -0.43 3.17 12.49
CA HIS A 329 -1.58 2.31 12.79
C HIS A 329 -2.58 2.17 11.64
N GLY A 330 -2.56 3.09 10.67
CA GLY A 330 -3.52 3.17 9.58
C GLY A 330 -3.05 2.61 8.25
N MET A 331 -1.79 2.18 8.13
CA MET A 331 -1.25 1.67 6.88
C MET A 331 -1.77 0.27 6.54
N VAL A 332 -2.60 0.19 5.51
CA VAL A 332 -3.14 -1.06 4.99
C VAL A 332 -2.59 -1.31 3.59
N THR A 333 -1.77 -2.35 3.45
CA THR A 333 -1.17 -2.70 2.16
C THR A 333 -2.11 -3.55 1.30
N THR A 334 -1.96 -3.48 -0.03
CA THR A 334 -2.74 -4.33 -0.97
C THR A 334 -2.53 -5.82 -0.71
N LYS A 335 -1.37 -6.23 -0.21
CA LYS A 335 -1.06 -7.63 0.13
C LYS A 335 -2.04 -8.26 1.13
N LEU A 336 -2.59 -7.47 2.06
CA LEU A 336 -3.61 -7.95 2.96
C LEU A 336 -4.83 -8.44 2.19
N PHE A 337 -5.36 -7.62 1.29
CA PHE A 337 -6.54 -7.94 0.50
C PHE A 337 -6.28 -9.07 -0.50
N GLU A 338 -5.09 -9.09 -1.11
CA GLU A 338 -4.62 -10.18 -1.97
C GLU A 338 -4.57 -11.51 -1.20
N ALA A 339 -4.02 -11.52 0.02
CA ALA A 339 -3.98 -12.71 0.86
C ALA A 339 -5.39 -13.17 1.27
N MET A 340 -6.27 -12.24 1.64
CA MET A 340 -7.66 -12.56 1.99
C MET A 340 -8.42 -13.19 0.81
N ALA A 341 -8.22 -12.69 -0.41
CA ALA A 341 -8.85 -13.21 -1.62
C ALA A 341 -8.45 -14.67 -1.92
N MET A 342 -7.25 -15.10 -1.50
CA MET A 342 -6.79 -16.47 -1.69
C MET A 342 -7.49 -17.48 -0.77
N ARG A 343 -8.17 -17.06 0.29
CA ARG A 343 -8.87 -17.92 1.27
C ARG A 343 -7.97 -19.03 1.81
N ARG A 344 -6.75 -18.64 2.23
CA ARG A 344 -5.77 -19.49 2.90
C ARG A 344 -5.56 -18.99 4.33
N PRO A 345 -5.12 -19.84 5.27
CA PRO A 345 -4.69 -19.38 6.58
C PRO A 345 -3.71 -18.23 6.45
N ILE A 346 -3.94 -17.14 7.19
CA ILE A 346 -3.06 -15.97 7.18
C ILE A 346 -2.42 -15.85 8.56
N LEU A 347 -1.10 -15.89 8.59
CA LEU A 347 -0.30 -15.58 9.76
C LEU A 347 0.31 -14.18 9.57
N MET A 348 -0.12 -13.21 10.36
CA MET A 348 0.55 -11.93 10.48
C MET A 348 1.39 -11.95 11.76
N VAL A 349 2.70 -11.72 11.64
CA VAL A 349 3.60 -11.62 12.80
C VAL A 349 3.99 -10.17 13.05
N GLU A 350 4.36 -9.86 14.29
CA GLU A 350 4.62 -8.51 14.79
C GLU A 350 3.40 -7.59 14.57
N SER A 351 2.22 -8.07 14.99
CA SER A 351 0.98 -7.28 14.94
C SER A 351 1.05 -6.12 15.94
N ASP A 352 0.55 -4.98 15.50
CA ASP A 352 0.37 -3.79 16.33
C ASP A 352 -1.08 -3.65 16.85
N GLU A 353 -1.90 -4.71 16.70
CA GLU A 353 -3.32 -4.73 17.07
C GLU A 353 -4.17 -3.61 16.40
N SER A 354 -3.67 -3.04 15.32
CA SER A 354 -4.28 -1.96 14.56
C SER A 354 -5.38 -2.42 13.59
N VAL A 355 -5.68 -1.58 12.61
CA VAL A 355 -6.68 -1.81 11.54
C VAL A 355 -6.48 -3.16 10.84
N VAL A 356 -5.23 -3.57 10.58
CA VAL A 356 -4.94 -4.84 9.90
C VAL A 356 -5.39 -6.03 10.74
N ALA A 357 -5.11 -6.02 12.05
CA ALA A 357 -5.55 -7.06 12.97
C ALA A 357 -7.08 -7.16 13.04
N GLN A 358 -7.78 -6.03 13.05
CA GLN A 358 -9.25 -6.00 13.03
C GLN A 358 -9.82 -6.61 11.75
N ILE A 359 -9.26 -6.25 10.59
CA ILE A 359 -9.67 -6.80 9.28
C ILE A 359 -9.43 -8.32 9.24
N LEU A 360 -8.28 -8.81 9.72
CA LEU A 360 -7.96 -10.23 9.76
C LEU A 360 -8.91 -11.03 10.68
N ARG A 361 -9.28 -10.48 11.83
CA ARG A 361 -10.28 -11.11 12.71
C ARG A 361 -11.64 -11.22 12.05
N ALA A 362 -12.07 -10.18 11.33
CA ALA A 362 -13.34 -10.19 10.61
C ALA A 362 -13.35 -11.16 9.42
N HIS A 363 -12.18 -11.35 8.77
CA HIS A 363 -12.01 -12.28 7.66
C HIS A 363 -12.15 -13.75 8.10
N GLY A 364 -11.66 -14.10 9.30
CA GLY A 364 -11.55 -15.48 9.77
C GLY A 364 -10.36 -16.23 9.18
N GLY A 365 -10.05 -17.40 9.75
CA GLY A 365 -8.92 -18.22 9.30
C GLY A 365 -7.53 -17.55 9.41
N ALA A 366 -7.43 -16.50 10.19
CA ALA A 366 -6.23 -15.68 10.30
C ALA A 366 -5.81 -15.44 11.76
N LEU A 367 -4.53 -15.21 11.96
CA LEU A 367 -3.96 -14.78 13.23
C LEU A 367 -3.12 -13.52 13.00
N ALA A 368 -3.40 -12.48 13.79
CA ALA A 368 -2.51 -11.34 13.97
C ALA A 368 -1.76 -11.56 15.30
N ALA A 369 -0.52 -12.06 15.21
CA ALA A 369 0.25 -12.50 16.38
C ALA A 369 1.07 -11.36 16.99
N THR A 370 1.04 -11.27 18.31
CA THR A 370 1.83 -10.31 19.11
C THR A 370 2.95 -10.98 19.90
N ASP A 371 2.89 -12.32 20.06
CA ASP A 371 3.86 -13.09 20.80
C ASP A 371 4.15 -14.47 20.20
N VAL A 372 5.22 -15.10 20.66
CA VAL A 372 5.71 -16.40 20.17
C VAL A 372 4.70 -17.52 20.43
N ALA A 373 4.04 -17.53 21.58
CA ALA A 373 3.11 -18.60 21.96
C ALA A 373 1.91 -18.66 21.03
N GLN A 374 1.40 -17.50 20.61
CA GLN A 374 0.30 -17.42 19.61
C GLN A 374 0.72 -18.02 18.26
N VAL A 375 1.94 -17.71 17.78
CA VAL A 375 2.48 -18.26 16.54
C VAL A 375 2.63 -19.77 16.65
N VAL A 376 3.23 -20.26 17.76
CA VAL A 376 3.40 -21.70 18.03
C VAL A 376 2.07 -22.42 17.96
N ALA A 377 1.07 -21.95 18.71
CA ALA A 377 -0.26 -22.59 18.74
C ALA A 377 -0.94 -22.59 17.36
N PHE A 378 -0.80 -21.51 16.59
CA PHE A 378 -1.40 -21.41 15.26
C PHE A 378 -0.73 -22.35 14.27
N VAL A 379 0.59 -22.36 14.20
CA VAL A 379 1.37 -23.21 13.30
C VAL A 379 1.23 -24.68 13.64
N ALA A 380 1.34 -25.06 14.96
CA ALA A 380 1.20 -26.43 15.41
C ALA A 380 -0.16 -27.05 15.01
N ARG A 381 -1.26 -26.33 15.23
CA ARG A 381 -2.60 -26.77 14.82
C ARG A 381 -2.69 -27.05 13.32
N HIS A 382 -2.03 -26.26 12.46
CA HIS A 382 -2.03 -26.50 11.02
C HIS A 382 -1.14 -27.69 10.64
N LEU A 383 -0.01 -27.90 11.32
CA LEU A 383 0.85 -29.05 11.12
C LEU A 383 0.11 -30.35 11.48
N GLU A 384 -0.54 -30.42 12.64
CA GLU A 384 -1.32 -31.57 13.07
C GLU A 384 -2.46 -31.89 12.10
N ARG A 385 -3.13 -30.86 11.57
CA ARG A 385 -4.17 -31.02 10.55
C ARG A 385 -3.61 -31.64 9.26
N LEU A 386 -2.46 -31.12 8.76
CA LEU A 386 -1.83 -31.64 7.55
C LEU A 386 -1.29 -33.05 7.75
N GLU A 387 -0.78 -33.39 8.93
CA GLU A 387 -0.33 -34.76 9.25
C GLU A 387 -1.48 -35.75 9.21
N ARG A 388 -2.70 -35.33 9.57
CA ARG A 388 -3.92 -36.16 9.45
C ARG A 388 -4.54 -36.13 8.06
N GLY A 389 -3.98 -35.38 7.10
CA GLY A 389 -4.52 -35.21 5.75
C GLY A 389 -5.87 -34.45 5.72
N GLU A 390 -6.13 -33.63 6.70
CA GLU A 390 -7.41 -32.91 6.85
C GLU A 390 -7.38 -31.58 6.07
N ALA A 391 -8.35 -31.36 5.19
CA ALA A 391 -8.57 -30.07 4.53
C ALA A 391 -9.08 -29.01 5.52
N LEU A 392 -8.89 -27.74 5.18
CA LEU A 392 -9.51 -26.65 5.94
C LEU A 392 -11.03 -26.72 5.83
N PRO A 393 -11.75 -26.51 6.94
CA PRO A 393 -13.20 -26.34 6.87
C PRO A 393 -13.56 -25.13 5.99
N ARG A 394 -14.56 -25.26 5.13
CA ARG A 394 -15.00 -24.17 4.23
C ARG A 394 -15.49 -22.95 4.99
N GLU A 395 -16.06 -23.15 6.17
CA GLU A 395 -16.58 -22.12 7.07
C GLU A 395 -15.49 -21.33 7.80
N THR A 396 -14.23 -21.70 7.61
CA THR A 396 -13.08 -20.99 8.24
C THR A 396 -13.00 -19.53 7.82
N PHE A 397 -13.42 -19.20 6.58
CA PHE A 397 -13.34 -17.86 6.01
C PHE A 397 -14.73 -17.28 5.80
N THR A 398 -14.88 -16.00 6.14
CA THR A 398 -16.09 -15.22 5.83
C THR A 398 -16.00 -14.62 4.43
N ASP A 399 -17.11 -14.12 3.90
CA ASP A 399 -17.15 -13.37 2.67
C ASP A 399 -16.73 -11.89 2.83
N TYR A 400 -16.20 -11.55 4.00
CA TYR A 400 -15.76 -10.20 4.35
C TYR A 400 -14.75 -9.59 3.35
N TYR A 401 -13.92 -10.42 2.69
CA TYR A 401 -12.96 -9.99 1.70
C TYR A 401 -13.60 -9.41 0.43
N GLN A 402 -14.84 -9.79 0.07
CA GLN A 402 -15.49 -9.40 -1.18
C GLN A 402 -15.71 -7.89 -1.31
N GLN A 403 -15.80 -7.17 -0.20
CA GLN A 403 -15.90 -5.72 -0.21
C GLN A 403 -14.58 -5.01 -0.57
N TYR A 404 -13.46 -5.73 -0.57
CA TYR A 404 -12.13 -5.17 -0.83
C TYR A 404 -11.64 -5.51 -2.24
N THR A 405 -12.49 -5.40 -3.26
CA THR A 405 -12.10 -5.52 -4.65
C THR A 405 -11.69 -4.16 -5.21
N ARG A 406 -10.87 -4.16 -6.27
CA ARG A 406 -10.58 -2.92 -7.03
C ARG A 406 -11.82 -2.35 -7.68
N GLU A 407 -12.76 -3.21 -8.10
CA GLU A 407 -14.04 -2.77 -8.65
C GLU A 407 -14.88 -2.06 -7.59
N ALA A 408 -15.06 -2.64 -6.40
CA ALA A 408 -15.80 -2.01 -5.31
C ALA A 408 -15.20 -0.65 -4.90
N MET A 409 -13.86 -0.58 -4.85
CA MET A 409 -13.14 0.67 -4.60
C MET A 409 -13.45 1.73 -5.67
N ALA A 410 -13.36 1.37 -6.96
CA ALA A 410 -13.60 2.29 -8.05
C ALA A 410 -15.07 2.75 -8.10
N GLU A 411 -16.01 1.84 -7.85
CA GLU A 411 -17.44 2.17 -7.76
C GLU A 411 -17.73 3.15 -6.62
N ALA A 412 -17.08 2.99 -5.46
CA ALA A 412 -17.23 3.94 -4.34
C ALA A 412 -16.76 5.36 -4.73
N PHE A 413 -15.71 5.48 -5.54
CA PHE A 413 -15.31 6.78 -6.10
C PHE A 413 -16.35 7.33 -7.08
N VAL A 414 -16.87 6.51 -7.98
CA VAL A 414 -17.92 6.92 -8.95
C VAL A 414 -19.15 7.44 -8.21
N GLN A 415 -19.60 6.72 -7.18
CA GLN A 415 -20.72 7.16 -6.35
C GLN A 415 -20.43 8.49 -5.66
N LEU A 416 -19.23 8.67 -5.10
CA LEU A 416 -18.83 9.94 -4.53
C LEU A 416 -18.86 11.07 -5.57
N PHE A 417 -18.31 10.85 -6.77
CA PHE A 417 -18.26 11.87 -7.82
C PHE A 417 -19.66 12.32 -8.25
N ARG A 418 -20.60 11.37 -8.41
CA ARG A 418 -22.00 11.67 -8.71
C ARG A 418 -22.72 12.53 -7.68
N THR A 419 -22.23 12.55 -6.43
CA THR A 419 -22.80 13.42 -5.38
C THR A 419 -22.31 14.87 -5.44
N LEU A 420 -21.31 15.15 -6.29
CA LEU A 420 -20.60 16.44 -6.32
C LEU A 420 -20.83 17.24 -7.62
N VAL A 421 -21.37 16.58 -8.66
CA VAL A 421 -21.65 17.17 -10.00
C VAL A 421 -23.12 17.15 -10.32
#